data_635d875048e3f03a39a4888c23c90f99
#
_entry.id   635d875048e3f03a39a4888c23c90f99
#
_cell.length_a   1.000
_cell.length_b   1.000
_cell.length_c   1.000
_cell.angle_alpha   90.00
_cell.angle_beta   90.00
_cell.angle_gamma   90.00
#
_symmetry.space_group_name_H-M   'P 1'
#
loop_
_entity.id
_entity.type
_entity.pdbx_description
1 polymer ?
#
loop_
_entity_poly.entity_id
_entity_poly.type
_entity_poly.pdbx_seq_one_letter_code
_entity_poly.pdbx_strand_id
1 'polypeptide(L)'
;MAARKFLYVVAALIVLTLGSAFAYRMWGQQMLGAVMVPSARFSEPNRLTATDYADRKLWLARPDISATNDSTWLPQGVKRTEPGPAAVFYVHPTSYMAPFNIARWNASLEDEESQETARRFVMTQASAFTAAGQIWAPRYHQAHFGAFLSRSEDATSAINAAYREVVAAFKVFLTENPAGPVILAGHSQGAMHLLRLMKNEVAGKEVAGRIVAAYLIGWPVSLTADIPALGLPACERADQAGCVLSWQSFAEPANPAAVLGAYGHYRGMTGKQRDGTPMLCINPLTGMQGNAAPAKANLGTLGPSIQLDGRDARLIKGAVGARCGTEGKEAGFLLVGTPPQLGPYVLPGNNYHVYDYALFWANIRADATKRLTTFLAQ
;
A
#
# COMPACT_ATOMS: atom_id res chain seq x y z
N MET A 1 -46.34 6.58 -34.78
CA MET A 1 -46.27 7.09 -33.40
C MET A 1 -45.24 6.29 -32.52
N ALA A 2 -45.13 4.98 -32.61
CA ALA A 2 -44.21 4.18 -31.81
C ALA A 2 -42.73 4.50 -32.06
N ALA A 3 -42.28 4.61 -33.31
CA ALA A 3 -40.88 4.92 -33.65
C ALA A 3 -40.42 6.28 -33.11
N ARG A 4 -41.29 7.30 -33.13
CA ARG A 4 -40.97 8.62 -32.60
C ARG A 4 -40.84 8.63 -31.07
N LYS A 5 -41.70 7.88 -30.38
CA LYS A 5 -41.56 7.68 -28.92
C LYS A 5 -40.28 6.90 -28.54
N PHE A 6 -39.94 5.89 -29.32
CA PHE A 6 -38.69 5.13 -29.15
C PHE A 6 -37.45 6.05 -29.31
N LEU A 7 -37.41 6.89 -30.36
CA LEU A 7 -36.32 7.85 -30.57
C LEU A 7 -36.18 8.86 -29.41
N TYR A 8 -37.29 9.36 -28.85
CA TYR A 8 -37.24 10.23 -27.70
C TYR A 8 -36.70 9.52 -26.44
N VAL A 9 -37.05 8.25 -26.20
CA VAL A 9 -36.51 7.46 -25.09
C VAL A 9 -35.01 7.25 -25.28
N VAL A 10 -34.57 6.90 -26.48
CA VAL A 10 -33.12 6.72 -26.76
C VAL A 10 -32.36 8.01 -26.59
N ALA A 11 -32.89 9.12 -27.11
CA ALA A 11 -32.27 10.44 -26.94
C ALA A 11 -32.19 10.86 -25.47
N ALA A 12 -33.25 10.62 -24.70
CA ALA A 12 -33.25 10.90 -23.26
C ALA A 12 -32.21 10.04 -22.50
N LEU A 13 -32.08 8.76 -22.85
CA LEU A 13 -31.05 7.88 -22.26
C LEU A 13 -29.62 8.34 -22.59
N ILE A 14 -29.38 8.75 -23.85
CA ILE A 14 -28.09 9.32 -24.27
C ILE A 14 -27.78 10.60 -23.47
N VAL A 15 -28.72 11.53 -23.36
CA VAL A 15 -28.54 12.76 -22.59
C VAL A 15 -28.31 12.48 -21.11
N LEU A 16 -29.05 11.55 -20.53
CA LEU A 16 -28.84 11.10 -19.14
C LEU A 16 -27.45 10.48 -18.93
N THR A 17 -27.01 9.61 -19.84
CA THR A 17 -25.70 8.96 -19.76
C THR A 17 -24.56 9.99 -19.89
N LEU A 18 -24.66 10.90 -20.87
CA LEU A 18 -23.67 11.96 -21.07
C LEU A 18 -23.68 12.96 -19.90
N GLY A 19 -24.85 13.32 -19.39
CA GLY A 19 -25.01 14.18 -18.22
C GLY A 19 -24.43 13.54 -16.96
N SER A 20 -24.68 12.26 -16.74
CA SER A 20 -24.12 11.50 -15.61
C SER A 20 -22.60 11.37 -15.73
N ALA A 21 -22.07 11.08 -16.91
CA ALA A 21 -20.62 11.02 -17.15
C ALA A 21 -19.95 12.39 -16.92
N PHE A 22 -20.58 13.46 -17.38
CA PHE A 22 -20.12 14.82 -17.13
C PHE A 22 -20.16 15.18 -15.63
N ALA A 23 -21.26 14.89 -14.94
CA ALA A 23 -21.39 15.11 -13.51
C ALA A 23 -20.33 14.31 -12.71
N TYR A 24 -20.12 13.04 -13.07
CA TYR A 24 -19.07 12.22 -12.46
C TYR A 24 -17.67 12.80 -12.70
N ARG A 25 -17.40 13.30 -13.90
CA ARG A 25 -16.12 13.93 -14.24
C ARG A 25 -15.88 15.24 -13.47
N MET A 26 -16.93 16.02 -13.23
CA MET A 26 -16.85 17.33 -12.54
C MET A 26 -16.86 17.20 -11.01
N TRP A 27 -17.68 16.29 -10.47
CA TRP A 27 -17.95 16.19 -9.03
C TRP A 27 -17.67 14.81 -8.44
N GLY A 28 -17.09 13.89 -9.20
CA GLY A 28 -16.89 12.50 -8.73
C GLY A 28 -16.09 12.38 -7.44
N GLN A 29 -15.11 13.25 -7.20
CA GLN A 29 -14.36 13.28 -5.95
C GLN A 29 -15.20 13.80 -4.77
N GLN A 30 -16.01 14.84 -4.98
CA GLN A 30 -16.92 15.36 -3.97
C GLN A 30 -18.01 14.32 -3.64
N MET A 31 -18.54 13.65 -4.66
CA MET A 31 -19.51 12.57 -4.49
C MET A 31 -18.91 11.39 -3.74
N LEU A 32 -17.68 10.99 -4.06
CA LEU A 32 -16.96 9.95 -3.35
C LEU A 32 -16.76 10.35 -1.87
N GLY A 33 -16.35 11.59 -1.60
CA GLY A 33 -16.24 12.12 -0.25
C GLY A 33 -17.57 12.06 0.51
N ALA A 34 -18.67 12.49 -0.12
CA ALA A 34 -19.99 12.46 0.50
C ALA A 34 -20.48 11.05 0.86
N VAL A 35 -20.05 10.03 0.09
CA VAL A 35 -20.45 8.63 0.28
C VAL A 35 -19.54 7.90 1.27
N MET A 36 -18.25 8.23 1.28
CA MET A 36 -17.22 7.46 1.99
C MET A 36 -16.74 8.11 3.29
N VAL A 37 -17.00 9.41 3.51
CA VAL A 37 -16.57 10.06 4.77
C VAL A 37 -17.58 9.77 5.87
N PRO A 38 -17.15 9.20 7.02
CA PRO A 38 -18.03 8.99 8.15
C PRO A 38 -18.70 10.27 8.61
N SER A 39 -20.02 10.23 8.84
CA SER A 39 -20.79 11.37 9.37
C SER A 39 -20.79 11.45 10.89
N ALA A 40 -20.45 10.35 11.58
CA ALA A 40 -20.33 10.30 13.03
C ALA A 40 -19.11 11.08 13.51
N ARG A 41 -19.13 11.57 14.74
CA ARG A 41 -17.93 12.08 15.41
C ARG A 41 -16.98 10.93 15.72
N PHE A 42 -15.68 11.23 15.71
CA PHE A 42 -14.67 10.26 16.11
C PHE A 42 -14.90 9.83 17.57
N SER A 43 -14.87 8.52 17.77
CA SER A 43 -14.80 7.89 19.07
C SER A 43 -13.59 6.98 19.09
N GLU A 44 -12.71 7.14 20.07
CA GLU A 44 -11.50 6.36 20.16
C GLU A 44 -11.86 4.87 20.37
N PRO A 45 -11.36 3.94 19.54
CA PRO A 45 -11.54 2.52 19.77
C PRO A 45 -10.84 2.09 21.07
N ASN A 46 -11.20 0.92 21.58
CA ASN A 46 -10.50 0.30 22.70
C ASN A 46 -9.03 0.08 22.30
N ARG A 47 -8.16 0.98 22.75
CA ARG A 47 -6.78 1.08 22.29
C ARG A 47 -5.97 -0.16 22.66
N LEU A 48 -5.38 -0.80 21.66
CA LEU A 48 -4.43 -1.88 21.85
C LEU A 48 -3.07 -1.33 22.29
N THR A 49 -2.50 -1.99 23.30
CA THR A 49 -1.18 -1.71 23.87
C THR A 49 -0.16 -2.79 23.51
N ALA A 50 1.10 -2.62 23.83
CA ALA A 50 2.10 -3.66 23.64
C ALA A 50 1.78 -4.95 24.44
N THR A 51 1.15 -4.82 25.61
CA THR A 51 0.71 -5.97 26.40
C THR A 51 -0.34 -6.78 25.68
N ASP A 52 -1.29 -6.12 24.99
CA ASP A 52 -2.34 -6.82 24.25
C ASP A 52 -1.75 -7.59 23.06
N TYR A 53 -0.74 -7.04 22.36
CA TYR A 53 -0.08 -7.71 21.24
C TYR A 53 0.76 -8.93 21.63
N ALA A 54 0.89 -9.28 22.90
CA ALA A 54 1.35 -10.60 23.33
C ALA A 54 0.35 -11.70 22.89
N ASP A 55 -0.95 -11.37 22.76
CA ASP A 55 -1.95 -12.30 22.24
C ASP A 55 -1.77 -12.51 20.72
N ARG A 56 -1.54 -13.78 20.31
CA ARG A 56 -1.42 -14.19 18.91
C ARG A 56 -2.64 -13.86 18.06
N LYS A 57 -3.82 -13.76 18.64
CA LYS A 57 -5.06 -13.41 17.94
C LYS A 57 -5.04 -11.98 17.37
N LEU A 58 -4.16 -11.12 17.88
CA LEU A 58 -3.97 -9.76 17.37
C LEU A 58 -2.98 -9.67 16.21
N TRP A 59 -2.64 -10.80 15.61
CA TRP A 59 -1.79 -10.88 14.44
C TRP A 59 -2.51 -11.59 13.28
N LEU A 60 -2.44 -11.01 12.10
CA LEU A 60 -2.85 -11.66 10.84
C LEU A 60 -1.80 -12.67 10.39
N ALA A 61 -0.52 -12.38 10.67
CA ALA A 61 0.59 -13.27 10.43
C ALA A 61 1.64 -13.11 11.53
N ARG A 62 2.16 -14.24 12.00
CA ARG A 62 3.23 -14.37 12.97
C ARG A 62 3.82 -15.77 12.82
N PRO A 63 5.15 -16.00 12.99
CA PRO A 63 5.77 -17.31 12.73
C PRO A 63 5.20 -18.46 13.54
N ASP A 64 4.72 -18.18 14.74
CA ASP A 64 4.17 -19.15 15.70
C ASP A 64 2.64 -19.34 15.61
N ILE A 65 1.98 -18.73 14.61
CA ILE A 65 0.58 -18.97 14.26
C ILE A 65 0.54 -20.05 13.18
N SER A 66 -0.07 -21.21 13.50
CA SER A 66 -0.20 -22.34 12.55
C SER A 66 -1.33 -22.11 11.51
N ALA A 67 -1.62 -23.07 10.71
CA ALA A 67 -2.76 -23.40 9.83
C ALA A 67 -3.54 -22.28 9.07
N THR A 68 -3.62 -21.05 9.53
CA THR A 68 -4.32 -19.94 8.86
C THR A 68 -3.38 -18.82 8.42
N ASN A 69 -2.07 -19.08 8.40
CA ASN A 69 -1.08 -18.07 8.06
C ASN A 69 -1.06 -17.85 6.54
N ASP A 70 -1.92 -16.96 6.07
CA ASP A 70 -2.02 -16.58 4.65
C ASP A 70 -0.72 -15.96 4.12
N SER A 71 0.16 -15.47 4.99
CA SER A 71 1.47 -14.95 4.59
C SER A 71 2.39 -16.01 3.98
N THR A 72 2.17 -17.29 4.24
CA THR A 72 2.94 -18.40 3.64
C THR A 72 2.39 -18.86 2.30
N TRP A 73 1.27 -18.30 1.85
CA TRP A 73 0.71 -18.57 0.53
C TRP A 73 1.68 -18.15 -0.59
N LEU A 74 1.65 -18.88 -1.68
CA LEU A 74 2.41 -18.56 -2.89
C LEU A 74 1.53 -18.75 -4.12
N PRO A 75 1.67 -17.90 -5.16
CA PRO A 75 0.99 -18.07 -6.43
C PRO A 75 1.29 -19.44 -7.05
N GLN A 76 0.35 -19.96 -7.84
CA GLN A 76 0.54 -21.22 -8.53
C GLN A 76 1.83 -21.23 -9.36
N GLY A 77 2.60 -22.31 -9.24
CA GLY A 77 3.88 -22.50 -9.95
C GLY A 77 5.09 -21.83 -9.29
N VAL A 78 4.90 -21.06 -8.20
CA VAL A 78 6.03 -20.53 -7.41
C VAL A 78 6.50 -21.61 -6.43
N LYS A 79 7.77 -21.95 -6.49
CA LYS A 79 8.37 -22.91 -5.57
C LYS A 79 8.51 -22.30 -4.17
N ARG A 80 8.12 -23.08 -3.16
CA ARG A 80 8.41 -22.75 -1.76
C ARG A 80 9.91 -22.89 -1.50
N THR A 81 10.47 -21.93 -0.82
CA THR A 81 11.84 -21.95 -0.30
C THR A 81 11.80 -21.80 1.20
N GLU A 82 12.83 -22.26 1.89
CA GLU A 82 12.99 -21.90 3.29
C GLU A 82 13.07 -20.38 3.43
N PRO A 83 12.42 -19.79 4.42
CA PRO A 83 12.52 -18.37 4.70
C PRO A 83 13.96 -17.99 5.02
N GLY A 84 14.41 -16.86 4.49
CA GLY A 84 15.67 -16.24 4.90
C GLY A 84 15.61 -15.75 6.36
N PRO A 85 16.74 -15.27 6.90
CA PRO A 85 16.87 -14.91 8.31
C PRO A 85 16.21 -13.57 8.71
N ALA A 86 15.58 -12.84 7.79
CA ALA A 86 14.97 -11.57 8.13
C ALA A 86 13.64 -11.74 8.90
N ALA A 87 13.38 -10.82 9.82
CA ALA A 87 12.05 -10.61 10.35
C ALA A 87 11.37 -9.49 9.54
N VAL A 88 10.19 -9.75 8.99
CA VAL A 88 9.46 -8.82 8.13
C VAL A 88 8.27 -8.24 8.89
N PHE A 89 8.29 -6.96 9.21
CA PHE A 89 7.14 -6.26 9.79
C PHE A 89 6.32 -5.66 8.66
N TYR A 90 5.13 -6.24 8.42
CA TYR A 90 4.23 -5.82 7.36
C TYR A 90 2.97 -5.16 7.92
N VAL A 91 2.65 -3.96 7.45
CA VAL A 91 1.43 -3.22 7.81
C VAL A 91 0.50 -3.15 6.59
N HIS A 92 -0.68 -3.79 6.74
CA HIS A 92 -1.65 -3.88 5.65
C HIS A 92 -2.32 -2.53 5.33
N PRO A 93 -2.83 -2.33 4.09
CA PRO A 93 -3.58 -1.15 3.72
C PRO A 93 -4.97 -1.11 4.34
N THR A 94 -5.72 -0.04 4.07
CA THR A 94 -7.13 0.07 4.44
C THR A 94 -7.94 -1.07 3.82
N SER A 95 -8.63 -1.82 4.66
CA SER A 95 -9.60 -2.84 4.28
C SER A 95 -11.03 -2.49 4.73
N TYR A 96 -11.20 -1.45 5.52
CA TYR A 96 -12.47 -0.92 5.99
C TYR A 96 -12.96 0.19 5.05
N MET A 97 -13.81 -0.20 4.08
CA MET A 97 -14.22 0.65 2.96
C MET A 97 -15.74 0.65 2.71
N ALA A 98 -16.55 0.23 3.70
CA ALA A 98 -18.00 0.20 3.54
C ALA A 98 -18.54 1.60 3.18
N PRO A 99 -19.30 1.76 2.07
CA PRO A 99 -19.92 3.04 1.73
C PRO A 99 -21.21 3.24 2.51
N PHE A 100 -21.62 4.49 2.66
CA PHE A 100 -22.86 4.93 3.30
C PHE A 100 -23.03 4.54 4.78
N ASN A 101 -23.67 5.40 5.55
CA ASN A 101 -24.03 5.20 6.96
C ASN A 101 -22.89 4.66 7.85
N ILE A 102 -21.68 5.15 7.60
CA ILE A 102 -20.46 4.72 8.26
C ILE A 102 -20.52 5.23 9.71
N ALA A 103 -20.73 4.32 10.66
CA ALA A 103 -20.91 4.65 12.07
C ALA A 103 -19.59 4.89 12.82
N ARG A 104 -18.47 4.47 12.25
CA ARG A 104 -17.16 4.50 12.93
C ARG A 104 -16.05 4.95 11.98
N TRP A 105 -15.11 5.73 12.51
CA TRP A 105 -13.91 6.15 11.81
C TRP A 105 -12.82 5.08 11.76
N ASN A 106 -12.86 4.11 12.68
CA ASN A 106 -11.92 2.99 12.72
C ASN A 106 -12.68 1.67 12.66
N ALA A 107 -12.11 0.71 11.94
CA ALA A 107 -12.64 -0.65 11.86
C ALA A 107 -12.67 -1.31 13.24
N SER A 108 -13.70 -2.11 13.51
CA SER A 108 -13.66 -3.07 14.60
C SER A 108 -12.75 -4.24 14.21
N LEU A 109 -12.04 -4.82 15.17
CA LEU A 109 -11.29 -6.06 14.95
C LEU A 109 -12.21 -7.28 14.73
N GLU A 110 -13.51 -7.12 15.01
CA GLU A 110 -14.55 -8.13 14.84
C GLU A 110 -15.35 -7.93 13.54
N ASP A 111 -15.00 -6.89 12.76
CA ASP A 111 -15.59 -6.68 11.44
C ASP A 111 -15.03 -7.71 10.45
N GLU A 112 -15.81 -8.77 10.19
CA GLU A 112 -15.37 -9.94 9.41
C GLU A 112 -14.97 -9.56 8.00
N GLU A 113 -15.68 -8.65 7.34
CA GLU A 113 -15.39 -8.23 5.96
C GLU A 113 -14.04 -7.50 5.87
N SER A 114 -13.79 -6.56 6.77
CA SER A 114 -12.51 -5.84 6.79
C SER A 114 -11.36 -6.75 7.20
N GLN A 115 -11.57 -7.69 8.13
CA GLN A 115 -10.56 -8.65 8.55
C GLN A 115 -10.23 -9.66 7.44
N GLU A 116 -11.22 -10.13 6.70
CA GLU A 116 -11.00 -11.02 5.54
C GLU A 116 -10.24 -10.29 4.44
N THR A 117 -10.59 -9.05 4.16
CA THR A 117 -9.87 -8.22 3.20
C THR A 117 -8.43 -7.96 3.65
N ALA A 118 -8.19 -7.71 4.95
CA ALA A 118 -6.84 -7.58 5.50
C ALA A 118 -6.02 -8.87 5.35
N ARG A 119 -6.62 -10.06 5.58
CA ARG A 119 -5.98 -11.36 5.32
C ARG A 119 -5.58 -11.53 3.86
N ARG A 120 -6.44 -11.13 2.91
CA ARG A 120 -6.12 -11.15 1.47
C ARG A 120 -4.93 -10.25 1.13
N PHE A 121 -4.81 -9.07 1.77
CA PHE A 121 -3.63 -8.23 1.59
C PHE A 121 -2.37 -8.88 2.14
N VAL A 122 -2.42 -9.51 3.31
CA VAL A 122 -1.30 -10.30 3.82
C VAL A 122 -0.93 -11.41 2.83
N MET A 123 -1.90 -12.15 2.33
CA MET A 123 -1.72 -13.23 1.37
C MET A 123 -1.10 -12.72 0.05
N THR A 124 -1.63 -11.64 -0.53
CA THR A 124 -1.24 -11.20 -1.88
C THR A 124 -0.07 -10.20 -1.90
N GLN A 125 0.26 -9.58 -0.77
CA GLN A 125 1.31 -8.57 -0.67
C GLN A 125 2.46 -9.03 0.21
N ALA A 126 2.21 -9.37 1.50
CA ALA A 126 3.26 -9.77 2.43
C ALA A 126 3.95 -11.08 2.00
N SER A 127 3.24 -11.99 1.34
CA SER A 127 3.80 -13.26 0.85
C SER A 127 4.97 -13.09 -0.13
N ALA A 128 5.08 -11.93 -0.79
CA ALA A 128 6.24 -11.63 -1.64
C ALA A 128 7.56 -11.67 -0.85
N PHE A 129 7.52 -11.39 0.44
CA PHE A 129 8.72 -11.34 1.30
C PHE A 129 9.10 -12.67 1.94
N THR A 130 8.32 -13.75 1.75
CA THR A 130 8.55 -15.04 2.43
C THR A 130 9.88 -15.71 2.08
N ALA A 131 10.50 -15.38 0.94
CA ALA A 131 11.86 -15.86 0.64
C ALA A 131 12.94 -15.11 1.45
N ALA A 132 12.68 -13.86 1.81
CA ALA A 132 13.61 -13.07 2.61
C ALA A 132 13.46 -13.35 4.11
N GLY A 133 12.25 -13.71 4.58
CA GLY A 133 12.08 -13.94 6.01
C GLY A 133 10.67 -14.27 6.46
N GLN A 134 10.50 -14.28 7.78
CA GLN A 134 9.25 -14.59 8.46
C GLN A 134 8.39 -13.34 8.63
N ILE A 135 7.10 -13.48 8.31
CA ILE A 135 6.17 -12.34 8.29
C ILE A 135 5.50 -12.13 9.64
N TRP A 136 5.49 -10.88 10.07
CA TRP A 136 4.75 -10.35 11.21
C TRP A 136 3.79 -9.27 10.71
N ALA A 137 2.50 -9.49 10.80
CA ALA A 137 1.48 -8.55 10.35
C ALA A 137 0.42 -8.35 11.44
N PRO A 138 0.37 -7.18 12.10
CA PRO A 138 -0.59 -6.94 13.16
C PRO A 138 -2.00 -6.72 12.61
N ARG A 139 -3.00 -7.09 13.41
CA ARG A 139 -4.36 -6.54 13.32
C ARG A 139 -4.35 -5.21 14.06
N TYR A 140 -5.04 -4.22 13.55
CA TYR A 140 -5.18 -2.92 14.19
C TYR A 140 -6.49 -2.25 13.80
N HIS A 141 -6.99 -1.34 14.62
CA HIS A 141 -8.19 -0.55 14.31
C HIS A 141 -7.84 0.48 13.23
N GLN A 142 -7.72 0.01 12.00
CA GLN A 142 -7.39 0.84 10.85
C GLN A 142 -8.41 1.94 10.62
N ALA A 143 -7.97 3.10 10.13
CA ALA A 143 -8.85 4.17 9.76
C ALA A 143 -9.66 3.81 8.51
N HIS A 144 -10.94 4.20 8.49
CA HIS A 144 -11.80 4.05 7.32
C HIS A 144 -11.23 4.81 6.11
N PHE A 145 -11.48 4.29 4.91
CA PHE A 145 -11.01 4.93 3.67
C PHE A 145 -11.39 6.42 3.57
N GLY A 146 -12.57 6.80 4.03
CA GLY A 146 -13.03 8.18 4.08
C GLY A 146 -12.15 9.13 4.91
N ALA A 147 -11.34 8.61 5.84
CA ALA A 147 -10.40 9.43 6.59
C ALA A 147 -9.32 10.06 5.70
N PHE A 148 -9.00 9.44 4.57
CA PHE A 148 -8.04 9.95 3.57
C PHE A 148 -8.67 10.92 2.57
N LEU A 149 -10.00 10.99 2.54
CA LEU A 149 -10.78 11.92 1.71
C LEU A 149 -11.21 13.17 2.49
N SER A 150 -11.00 13.19 3.82
CA SER A 150 -11.39 14.27 4.73
C SER A 150 -10.17 14.94 5.34
N ARG A 151 -10.34 16.23 5.70
CA ARG A 151 -9.35 17.03 6.44
C ARG A 151 -9.82 17.37 7.85
N SER A 152 -10.87 16.67 8.34
CA SER A 152 -11.44 16.91 9.66
C SER A 152 -10.49 16.47 10.78
N GLU A 153 -10.72 17.01 11.97
CA GLU A 153 -10.03 16.55 13.18
C GLU A 153 -10.38 15.09 13.49
N ASP A 154 -11.61 14.67 13.17
CA ASP A 154 -12.06 13.28 13.33
C ASP A 154 -11.23 12.32 12.46
N ALA A 155 -10.98 12.67 11.19
CA ALA A 155 -10.13 11.89 10.30
C ALA A 155 -8.69 11.79 10.83
N THR A 156 -8.13 12.90 11.28
CA THR A 156 -6.78 12.95 11.86
C THR A 156 -6.70 12.09 13.13
N SER A 157 -7.72 12.15 13.97
CA SER A 157 -7.81 11.37 15.20
C SER A 157 -7.88 9.87 14.93
N ALA A 158 -8.67 9.45 13.93
CA ALA A 158 -8.77 8.07 13.49
C ALA A 158 -7.43 7.50 12.99
N ILE A 159 -6.73 8.27 12.14
CA ILE A 159 -5.40 7.92 11.64
C ILE A 159 -4.39 7.82 12.79
N ASN A 160 -4.45 8.74 13.77
CA ASN A 160 -3.58 8.72 14.94
C ASN A 160 -3.86 7.53 15.86
N ALA A 161 -5.13 7.14 16.04
CA ALA A 161 -5.49 5.96 16.80
C ALA A 161 -4.88 4.69 16.19
N ALA A 162 -5.08 4.48 14.88
CA ALA A 162 -4.47 3.38 14.14
C ALA A 162 -2.93 3.35 14.25
N TYR A 163 -2.28 4.52 14.09
CA TYR A 163 -0.82 4.62 14.21
C TYR A 163 -0.29 4.18 15.57
N ARG A 164 -0.97 4.57 16.66
CA ARG A 164 -0.52 4.17 18.02
C ARG A 164 -0.49 2.66 18.21
N GLU A 165 -1.44 1.96 17.60
CA GLU A 165 -1.49 0.50 17.65
C GLU A 165 -0.40 -0.16 16.79
N VAL A 166 -0.13 0.39 15.60
CA VAL A 166 1.00 -0.07 14.77
C VAL A 166 2.33 0.09 15.53
N VAL A 167 2.51 1.18 16.27
CA VAL A 167 3.71 1.37 17.13
C VAL A 167 3.74 0.34 18.27
N ALA A 168 2.59 0.07 18.92
CA ALA A 168 2.51 -0.94 19.98
C ALA A 168 2.89 -2.34 19.47
N ALA A 169 2.36 -2.73 18.30
CA ALA A 169 2.71 -3.98 17.64
C ALA A 169 4.20 -4.04 17.25
N PHE A 170 4.76 -2.94 16.74
CA PHE A 170 6.17 -2.86 16.36
C PHE A 170 7.11 -3.06 17.56
N LYS A 171 6.76 -2.54 18.72
CA LYS A 171 7.53 -2.77 19.96
C LYS A 171 7.58 -4.25 20.34
N VAL A 172 6.44 -4.94 20.25
CA VAL A 172 6.39 -6.41 20.49
C VAL A 172 7.19 -7.15 19.44
N PHE A 173 7.05 -6.78 18.17
CA PHE A 173 7.85 -7.33 17.07
C PHE A 173 9.36 -7.22 17.35
N LEU A 174 9.86 -6.08 17.83
CA LEU A 174 11.27 -5.89 18.15
C LEU A 174 11.70 -6.72 19.38
N THR A 175 10.83 -6.85 20.38
CA THR A 175 11.09 -7.69 21.56
C THR A 175 11.22 -9.16 21.19
N GLU A 176 10.38 -9.65 20.30
CA GLU A 176 10.40 -11.03 19.79
C GLU A 176 11.52 -11.28 18.77
N ASN A 177 12.05 -10.21 18.17
CA ASN A 177 13.15 -10.25 17.21
C ASN A 177 14.27 -9.31 17.68
N PRO A 178 14.98 -9.63 18.79
CA PRO A 178 15.95 -8.73 19.40
C PRO A 178 17.23 -8.55 18.56
N ALA A 179 17.48 -9.46 17.63
CA ALA A 179 18.66 -9.44 16.75
C ALA A 179 18.29 -9.81 15.30
N GLY A 180 19.26 -9.70 14.39
CA GLY A 180 19.14 -10.08 12.99
C GLY A 180 18.51 -9.00 12.10
N PRO A 181 18.46 -9.26 10.78
CA PRO A 181 17.99 -8.33 9.79
C PRO A 181 16.47 -8.12 9.86
N VAL A 182 16.03 -6.89 9.58
CA VAL A 182 14.63 -6.47 9.60
C VAL A 182 14.25 -5.90 8.24
N ILE A 183 13.10 -6.28 7.73
CA ILE A 183 12.45 -5.64 6.57
C ILE A 183 11.17 -4.96 7.07
N LEU A 184 10.99 -3.70 6.71
CA LEU A 184 9.73 -2.98 6.91
C LEU A 184 8.97 -2.98 5.58
N ALA A 185 7.71 -3.37 5.59
CA ALA A 185 6.89 -3.38 4.37
C ALA A 185 5.46 -2.94 4.68
N GLY A 186 4.89 -2.15 3.81
CA GLY A 186 3.50 -1.71 3.96
C GLY A 186 2.93 -1.18 2.66
N HIS A 187 1.61 -1.05 2.64
CA HIS A 187 0.88 -0.51 1.50
C HIS A 187 -0.10 0.56 1.96
N SER A 188 -0.23 1.65 1.19
CA SER A 188 -1.26 2.67 1.42
C SER A 188 -1.22 3.22 2.86
N GLN A 189 -2.29 3.06 3.64
CA GLN A 189 -2.34 3.42 5.07
C GLN A 189 -1.19 2.78 5.86
N GLY A 190 -0.86 1.51 5.58
CA GLY A 190 0.25 0.83 6.22
C GLY A 190 1.61 1.49 5.90
N ALA A 191 1.83 1.89 4.65
CA ALA A 191 3.04 2.60 4.24
C ALA A 191 3.12 3.99 4.90
N MET A 192 2.00 4.70 5.02
CA MET A 192 1.92 5.97 5.75
C MET A 192 2.29 5.80 7.23
N HIS A 193 1.79 4.76 7.88
CA HIS A 193 2.14 4.47 9.27
C HIS A 193 3.62 4.13 9.42
N LEU A 194 4.18 3.34 8.51
CA LEU A 194 5.61 3.01 8.50
C LEU A 194 6.48 4.24 8.25
N LEU A 195 6.08 5.16 7.37
CA LEU A 195 6.79 6.43 7.15
C LEU A 195 6.94 7.21 8.48
N ARG A 196 5.87 7.31 9.24
CA ARG A 196 5.86 7.96 10.55
C ARG A 196 6.62 7.14 11.60
N LEU A 197 6.49 5.83 11.58
CA LEU A 197 7.19 4.90 12.46
C LEU A 197 8.70 5.00 12.25
N MET A 198 9.17 5.06 11.01
CA MET A 198 10.59 5.23 10.71
C MET A 198 11.17 6.49 11.35
N LYS A 199 10.46 7.63 11.25
CA LYS A 199 10.87 8.85 11.93
C LYS A 199 10.95 8.70 13.46
N ASN A 200 9.94 8.09 14.08
CA ASN A 200 9.77 8.14 15.54
C ASN A 200 10.41 6.94 16.25
N GLU A 201 10.46 5.78 15.60
CA GLU A 201 10.85 4.52 16.23
C GLU A 201 12.10 3.86 15.59
N VAL A 202 12.60 4.39 14.45
CA VAL A 202 13.78 3.86 13.77
C VAL A 202 14.91 4.87 13.70
N ALA A 203 14.65 6.10 13.26
CA ALA A 203 15.68 7.11 13.06
C ALA A 203 16.46 7.39 14.36
N GLY A 204 17.78 7.23 14.29
CA GLY A 204 18.67 7.44 15.44
C GLY A 204 18.63 6.35 16.52
N LYS A 205 17.90 5.23 16.28
CA LYS A 205 17.85 4.09 17.19
C LYS A 205 18.65 2.91 16.64
N GLU A 206 19.05 1.99 17.49
CA GLU A 206 19.84 0.80 17.15
C GLU A 206 19.20 -0.02 16.01
N VAL A 207 17.88 -0.15 15.98
CA VAL A 207 17.16 -0.89 14.95
C VAL A 207 17.41 -0.35 13.55
N ALA A 208 17.79 0.92 13.37
CA ALA A 208 18.12 1.48 12.05
C ALA A 208 19.24 0.69 11.36
N GLY A 209 20.26 0.27 12.11
CA GLY A 209 21.37 -0.55 11.61
C GLY A 209 20.97 -1.97 11.22
N ARG A 210 19.77 -2.43 11.59
CA ARG A 210 19.23 -3.74 11.26
C ARG A 210 18.27 -3.74 10.05
N ILE A 211 17.88 -2.56 9.56
CA ILE A 211 16.92 -2.47 8.45
C ILE A 211 17.59 -2.80 7.13
N VAL A 212 17.18 -3.91 6.52
CA VAL A 212 17.60 -4.32 5.19
C VAL A 212 17.00 -3.40 4.12
N ALA A 213 15.70 -3.14 4.21
CA ALA A 213 14.99 -2.21 3.34
C ALA A 213 13.63 -1.85 3.94
N ALA A 214 13.11 -0.66 3.59
CA ALA A 214 11.77 -0.21 3.93
C ALA A 214 10.95 0.01 2.65
N TYR A 215 9.94 -0.84 2.42
CA TYR A 215 9.02 -0.81 1.29
C TYR A 215 7.78 -0.01 1.66
N LEU A 216 7.75 1.29 1.34
CA LEU A 216 6.65 2.21 1.61
C LEU A 216 5.78 2.36 0.35
N ILE A 217 5.11 1.29 -0.05
CA ILE A 217 4.44 1.18 -1.35
C ILE A 217 3.06 1.83 -1.32
N GLY A 218 2.70 2.52 -2.41
CA GLY A 218 1.39 3.16 -2.54
C GLY A 218 1.20 4.40 -1.65
N TRP A 219 2.27 4.99 -1.16
CA TRP A 219 2.24 6.25 -0.41
C TRP A 219 3.32 7.22 -0.92
N PRO A 220 2.98 8.50 -1.17
CA PRO A 220 3.95 9.46 -1.68
C PRO A 220 4.97 9.83 -0.60
N VAL A 221 6.24 9.70 -0.92
CA VAL A 221 7.38 10.02 -0.05
C VAL A 221 8.20 11.13 -0.68
N SER A 222 8.39 12.24 0.02
CA SER A 222 9.21 13.35 -0.45
C SER A 222 10.70 13.08 -0.23
N LEU A 223 11.50 13.30 -1.28
CA LEU A 223 12.97 13.20 -1.18
C LEU A 223 13.56 14.24 -0.24
N THR A 224 12.94 15.42 -0.09
CA THR A 224 13.48 16.55 0.69
C THR A 224 12.71 16.85 1.98
N ALA A 225 11.42 16.50 2.03
CA ALA A 225 10.58 16.75 3.20
C ALA A 225 10.35 15.50 4.07
N ASP A 226 10.60 14.29 3.55
CA ASP A 226 10.43 13.05 4.33
C ASP A 226 11.75 12.32 4.56
N ILE A 227 12.46 11.91 3.50
CA ILE A 227 13.65 11.04 3.56
C ILE A 227 14.67 11.50 4.61
N PRO A 228 15.02 12.81 4.75
CA PRO A 228 16.03 13.22 5.72
C PRO A 228 15.67 12.94 7.18
N ALA A 229 14.40 12.66 7.49
CA ALA A 229 13.94 12.37 8.84
C ALA A 229 13.75 10.88 9.14
N LEU A 230 13.97 9.98 8.17
CA LEU A 230 13.64 8.56 8.31
C LEU A 230 14.77 7.71 8.87
N GLY A 231 15.98 8.25 8.97
CA GLY A 231 17.17 7.52 9.44
C GLY A 231 17.80 6.60 8.38
N LEU A 232 17.21 6.49 7.19
CA LEU A 232 17.71 5.73 6.05
C LEU A 232 17.60 6.56 4.77
N PRO A 233 18.55 6.46 3.82
CA PRO A 233 18.48 7.12 2.53
C PRO A 233 17.43 6.47 1.61
N ALA A 234 17.07 7.16 0.54
CA ALA A 234 16.39 6.52 -0.60
C ALA A 234 17.32 5.48 -1.27
N CYS A 235 16.74 4.42 -1.83
CA CYS A 235 17.51 3.44 -2.58
C CYS A 235 17.95 4.02 -3.93
N GLU A 236 19.26 3.96 -4.22
CA GLU A 236 19.86 4.46 -5.45
C GLU A 236 20.33 3.32 -6.36
N ARG A 237 20.67 2.17 -5.79
CA ARG A 237 21.15 0.98 -6.52
C ARG A 237 20.25 -0.22 -6.26
N ALA A 238 20.20 -1.12 -7.24
CA ALA A 238 19.35 -2.31 -7.21
C ALA A 238 19.71 -3.33 -6.11
N ASP A 239 20.93 -3.24 -5.57
CA ASP A 239 21.46 -4.14 -4.54
C ASP A 239 21.70 -3.43 -3.20
N GLN A 240 21.39 -2.15 -3.11
CA GLN A 240 21.62 -1.37 -1.89
C GLN A 240 20.74 -1.89 -0.75
N ALA A 241 21.35 -2.22 0.38
CA ALA A 241 20.68 -2.44 1.66
C ALA A 241 20.66 -1.15 2.50
N GLY A 242 19.85 -1.11 3.54
CA GLY A 242 19.73 0.03 4.44
C GLY A 242 19.07 1.24 3.76
N CYS A 243 18.01 1.06 2.97
CA CYS A 243 17.40 2.15 2.22
C CYS A 243 15.87 2.03 2.09
N VAL A 244 15.24 3.10 1.63
CA VAL A 244 13.78 3.26 1.48
C VAL A 244 13.39 3.14 0.02
N LEU A 245 12.35 2.34 -0.25
CA LEU A 245 11.68 2.22 -1.55
C LEU A 245 10.25 2.75 -1.45
N SER A 246 9.82 3.44 -2.50
CA SER A 246 8.41 3.83 -2.67
C SER A 246 8.08 3.97 -4.16
N TRP A 247 6.87 3.66 -4.53
CA TRP A 247 6.25 3.96 -5.82
C TRP A 247 4.73 3.98 -5.70
N GLN A 248 4.09 4.56 -6.69
CA GLN A 248 2.64 4.57 -6.89
C GLN A 248 2.37 4.38 -8.39
N SER A 249 1.63 3.34 -8.75
CA SER A 249 1.45 2.92 -10.14
C SER A 249 0.26 3.60 -10.80
N PHE A 250 0.49 4.15 -11.99
CA PHE A 250 -0.54 4.68 -12.87
C PHE A 250 -0.39 4.07 -14.26
N ALA A 251 -1.50 3.63 -14.86
CA ALA A 251 -1.49 3.30 -16.28
C ALA A 251 -1.54 4.58 -17.13
N GLU A 252 -0.94 4.52 -18.32
CA GLU A 252 -0.94 5.64 -19.25
C GLU A 252 -2.24 5.67 -20.07
N PRO A 253 -2.86 6.86 -20.31
CA PRO A 253 -2.43 8.16 -19.81
C PRO A 253 -2.78 8.37 -18.33
N ALA A 254 -1.83 8.84 -17.53
CA ALA A 254 -1.98 9.02 -16.08
C ALA A 254 -2.63 10.37 -15.72
N ASN A 255 -3.51 10.37 -14.73
CA ASN A 255 -3.99 11.60 -14.11
C ASN A 255 -3.84 11.55 -12.59
N PRO A 256 -2.68 11.90 -12.04
CA PRO A 256 -2.40 11.84 -10.61
C PRO A 256 -2.87 13.06 -9.80
N ALA A 257 -3.72 13.92 -10.36
CA ALA A 257 -4.11 15.21 -9.75
C ALA A 257 -4.65 15.06 -8.31
N ALA A 258 -5.40 13.99 -8.01
CA ALA A 258 -5.92 13.73 -6.68
C ALA A 258 -4.80 13.45 -5.66
N VAL A 259 -3.82 12.63 -6.05
CA VAL A 259 -2.66 12.31 -5.19
C VAL A 259 -1.78 13.53 -4.99
N LEU A 260 -1.51 14.32 -6.03
CA LEU A 260 -0.75 15.55 -5.94
C LEU A 260 -1.41 16.57 -5.00
N GLY A 261 -2.74 16.73 -5.10
CA GLY A 261 -3.50 17.61 -4.22
C GLY A 261 -3.42 17.20 -2.75
N ALA A 262 -3.47 15.89 -2.47
CA ALA A 262 -3.28 15.37 -1.12
C ALA A 262 -1.82 15.54 -0.66
N TYR A 263 -0.85 15.21 -1.50
CA TYR A 263 0.58 15.31 -1.20
C TYR A 263 1.02 16.72 -0.81
N GLY A 264 0.66 17.72 -1.63
CA GLY A 264 1.05 19.11 -1.39
C GLY A 264 0.41 19.73 -0.14
N HIS A 265 -0.70 19.15 0.33
CA HIS A 265 -1.42 19.71 1.48
C HIS A 265 -0.72 19.44 2.83
N TYR A 266 -0.06 18.29 2.97
CA TYR A 266 0.52 17.87 4.24
C TYR A 266 2.01 18.21 4.37
N ARG A 267 2.44 18.46 5.61
CA ARG A 267 3.87 18.58 5.93
C ARG A 267 4.53 17.19 5.91
N GLY A 268 5.78 17.18 5.47
CA GLY A 268 6.62 15.99 5.54
C GLY A 268 7.15 15.69 6.93
N MET A 269 7.90 14.61 7.04
CA MET A 269 8.46 14.12 8.31
C MET A 269 9.50 15.09 8.91
N THR A 270 10.14 15.93 8.11
CA THR A 270 11.00 17.03 8.58
C THR A 270 10.23 18.24 9.10
N GLY A 271 8.90 18.29 8.94
CA GLY A 271 8.06 19.47 9.19
C GLY A 271 7.99 20.47 8.03
N LYS A 272 8.76 20.28 6.96
CA LYS A 272 8.69 21.10 5.73
C LYS A 272 7.44 20.78 4.93
N GLN A 273 6.95 21.75 4.13
CA GLN A 273 5.88 21.48 3.17
C GLN A 273 6.34 20.48 2.11
N ARG A 274 5.43 19.63 1.65
CA ARG A 274 5.68 18.71 0.54
C ARG A 274 5.41 19.32 -0.82
N ASP A 275 4.59 20.37 -0.87
CA ASP A 275 4.22 21.02 -2.14
C ASP A 275 5.47 21.40 -2.94
N GLY A 276 5.48 21.06 -4.23
CA GLY A 276 6.60 21.28 -5.13
C GLY A 276 7.88 20.46 -4.85
N THR A 277 7.88 19.58 -3.83
CA THR A 277 9.06 18.74 -3.57
C THR A 277 9.06 17.48 -4.44
N PRO A 278 10.24 16.99 -4.87
CA PRO A 278 10.33 15.77 -5.65
C PRO A 278 9.93 14.54 -4.83
N MET A 279 9.13 13.65 -5.43
CA MET A 279 8.72 12.39 -4.84
C MET A 279 9.69 11.26 -5.18
N LEU A 280 9.89 10.36 -4.23
CA LEU A 280 10.64 9.13 -4.42
C LEU A 280 9.83 8.19 -5.34
N CYS A 281 10.44 7.77 -6.44
CA CYS A 281 9.95 6.71 -7.31
C CYS A 281 11.06 5.70 -7.57
N ILE A 282 10.94 4.53 -6.98
CA ILE A 282 11.78 3.37 -7.30
C ILE A 282 11.02 2.50 -8.30
N ASN A 283 11.65 2.25 -9.45
CA ASN A 283 11.07 1.30 -10.41
C ASN A 283 11.30 -0.13 -9.93
N PRO A 284 10.26 -0.90 -9.56
CA PRO A 284 10.42 -2.26 -9.03
C PRO A 284 10.98 -3.25 -10.03
N LEU A 285 10.99 -2.93 -11.34
CA LEU A 285 11.61 -3.77 -12.37
C LEU A 285 13.14 -3.65 -12.39
N THR A 286 13.68 -2.53 -11.90
CA THR A 286 15.12 -2.27 -11.85
C THR A 286 15.68 -2.24 -10.43
N GLY A 287 14.84 -2.00 -9.43
CA GLY A 287 15.24 -1.76 -8.04
C GLY A 287 15.92 -0.41 -7.83
N MET A 288 15.82 0.54 -8.78
CA MET A 288 16.53 1.82 -8.77
C MET A 288 15.57 2.99 -9.03
N GLN A 289 15.99 4.18 -8.60
CA GLN A 289 15.27 5.41 -8.85
C GLN A 289 15.35 5.81 -10.34
N GLY A 290 14.24 6.32 -10.88
CA GLY A 290 14.20 7.07 -12.15
C GLY A 290 14.37 6.26 -13.44
N ASN A 291 14.63 4.97 -13.40
CA ASN A 291 14.90 4.17 -14.59
C ASN A 291 13.63 3.64 -15.26
N ALA A 292 13.68 3.48 -16.58
CA ALA A 292 12.67 2.76 -17.35
C ALA A 292 13.11 1.29 -17.57
N ALA A 293 12.14 0.39 -17.56
CA ALA A 293 12.38 -1.01 -17.91
C ALA A 293 11.25 -1.57 -18.78
N PRO A 294 11.58 -2.36 -19.81
CA PRO A 294 10.58 -2.99 -20.67
C PRO A 294 9.83 -4.12 -19.94
N ALA A 295 8.70 -4.51 -20.49
CA ALA A 295 7.84 -5.57 -19.93
C ALA A 295 8.60 -6.89 -19.66
N LYS A 296 9.57 -7.26 -20.49
CA LYS A 296 10.40 -8.46 -20.29
C LYS A 296 11.15 -8.49 -18.94
N ALA A 297 11.34 -7.33 -18.28
CA ALA A 297 11.94 -7.25 -16.95
C ALA A 297 10.95 -7.57 -15.82
N ASN A 298 9.66 -7.66 -16.12
CA ASN A 298 8.64 -8.06 -15.16
C ASN A 298 8.69 -9.57 -14.95
N LEU A 299 9.17 -10.01 -13.80
CA LEU A 299 9.33 -11.41 -13.42
C LEU A 299 7.98 -12.11 -13.18
N GLY A 300 6.93 -11.34 -12.88
CA GLY A 300 5.57 -11.84 -12.73
C GLY A 300 4.66 -10.88 -11.98
N THR A 301 3.62 -10.46 -12.67
CA THR A 301 2.43 -9.80 -12.11
C THR A 301 1.53 -10.87 -11.53
N LEU A 302 1.01 -10.66 -10.34
CA LEU A 302 0.00 -11.54 -9.74
C LEU A 302 -1.31 -11.38 -10.50
N GLY A 303 -1.64 -12.37 -11.31
CA GLY A 303 -2.84 -12.38 -12.15
C GLY A 303 -4.11 -12.54 -11.33
N PRO A 304 -5.27 -12.26 -11.94
CA PRO A 304 -6.55 -12.42 -11.26
C PRO A 304 -6.76 -13.87 -10.86
N SER A 305 -7.38 -14.05 -9.71
CA SER A 305 -7.89 -15.33 -9.27
C SER A 305 -9.25 -15.60 -9.90
N ILE A 306 -9.53 -16.85 -10.26
CA ILE A 306 -10.87 -17.32 -10.64
C ILE A 306 -11.75 -17.42 -9.39
N GLN A 307 -11.14 -17.77 -8.25
CA GLN A 307 -11.79 -17.82 -6.96
C GLN A 307 -11.76 -16.42 -6.30
N LEU A 308 -12.86 -16.05 -5.66
CA LEU A 308 -12.98 -14.74 -5.02
C LEU A 308 -11.98 -14.53 -3.86
N ASP A 309 -11.46 -15.64 -3.29
CA ASP A 309 -10.48 -15.61 -2.23
C ASP A 309 -9.04 -15.34 -2.69
N GLY A 310 -8.77 -15.36 -4.00
CA GLY A 310 -7.46 -15.08 -4.58
C GLY A 310 -6.48 -16.25 -4.56
N ARG A 311 -6.85 -17.42 -4.00
CA ARG A 311 -5.93 -18.53 -3.72
C ARG A 311 -5.40 -19.26 -4.96
N ASP A 312 -6.08 -19.18 -6.08
CA ASP A 312 -5.70 -19.77 -7.37
C ASP A 312 -4.92 -18.81 -8.29
N ALA A 313 -4.55 -17.63 -7.80
CA ALA A 313 -3.79 -16.66 -8.57
C ALA A 313 -2.43 -17.21 -9.03
N ARG A 314 -2.01 -16.78 -10.22
CA ARG A 314 -0.75 -17.19 -10.86
C ARG A 314 0.04 -15.97 -11.34
N LEU A 315 1.32 -16.17 -11.63
CA LEU A 315 2.16 -15.11 -12.15
C LEU A 315 2.07 -15.00 -13.68
N ILE A 316 1.86 -13.77 -14.15
CA ILE A 316 1.91 -13.39 -15.55
C ILE A 316 3.26 -12.68 -15.79
N LYS A 317 4.21 -13.39 -16.40
CA LYS A 317 5.52 -12.84 -16.72
C LYS A 317 5.42 -11.84 -17.87
N GLY A 318 6.23 -10.79 -17.82
CA GLY A 318 6.27 -9.81 -18.89
C GLY A 318 4.98 -8.99 -19.04
N ALA A 319 4.17 -8.90 -17.99
CA ALA A 319 2.85 -8.29 -18.07
C ALA A 319 2.90 -6.78 -18.33
N VAL A 320 3.82 -6.05 -17.69
CA VAL A 320 3.98 -4.60 -17.85
C VAL A 320 5.44 -4.19 -17.82
N GLY A 321 5.78 -3.17 -18.61
CA GLY A 321 6.96 -2.34 -18.40
C GLY A 321 6.64 -1.21 -17.43
N ALA A 322 7.67 -0.55 -16.90
CA ALA A 322 7.48 0.58 -15.99
C ALA A 322 8.58 1.63 -16.16
N ARG A 323 8.22 2.89 -15.94
CA ARG A 323 9.14 4.02 -15.86
C ARG A 323 8.72 4.99 -14.75
N CYS A 324 9.66 5.59 -14.07
CA CYS A 324 9.33 6.73 -13.22
C CYS A 324 9.13 7.98 -14.07
N GLY A 325 8.03 8.69 -13.86
CA GLY A 325 7.81 9.99 -14.48
C GLY A 325 8.82 11.01 -13.96
N THR A 326 9.38 11.82 -14.86
CA THR A 326 10.43 12.79 -14.55
C THR A 326 9.99 14.24 -14.66
N GLU A 327 8.86 14.49 -15.34
CA GLU A 327 8.41 15.84 -15.67
C GLU A 327 6.92 16.05 -15.41
N GLY A 328 6.55 17.31 -15.19
CA GLY A 328 5.16 17.73 -15.07
C GLY A 328 4.41 17.04 -13.95
N LYS A 329 3.16 16.74 -14.19
CA LYS A 329 2.26 16.09 -13.19
C LYS A 329 2.59 14.61 -12.94
N GLU A 330 3.35 13.99 -13.83
CA GLU A 330 3.74 12.59 -13.74
C GLU A 330 5.02 12.38 -12.92
N ALA A 331 5.74 13.46 -12.60
CA ALA A 331 7.01 13.38 -11.85
C ALA A 331 6.83 12.66 -10.51
N GLY A 332 7.65 11.62 -10.28
CA GLY A 332 7.63 10.84 -9.05
C GLY A 332 6.56 9.74 -9.00
N PHE A 333 5.77 9.55 -10.06
CA PHE A 333 4.88 8.39 -10.18
C PHE A 333 5.48 7.30 -11.07
N LEU A 334 5.11 6.05 -10.78
CA LEU A 334 5.47 4.91 -11.59
C LEU A 334 4.43 4.73 -12.71
N LEU A 335 4.84 5.00 -13.93
CA LEU A 335 4.01 4.88 -15.10
C LEU A 335 4.17 3.49 -15.69
N VAL A 336 3.06 2.79 -15.82
CA VAL A 336 2.98 1.47 -16.42
C VAL A 336 2.20 1.57 -17.73
N GLY A 337 2.56 0.80 -18.73
CA GLY A 337 1.90 0.82 -20.02
C GLY A 337 0.43 0.38 -19.92
N THR A 338 0.04 -0.66 -20.64
CA THR A 338 -1.30 -1.24 -20.55
C THR A 338 -1.26 -2.48 -19.66
N PRO A 339 -1.66 -2.36 -18.37
CA PRO A 339 -1.68 -3.52 -17.48
C PRO A 339 -2.73 -4.55 -17.93
N PRO A 340 -2.54 -5.85 -17.59
CA PRO A 340 -3.59 -6.84 -17.77
C PRO A 340 -4.80 -6.53 -16.90
N GLN A 341 -5.94 -7.16 -17.20
CA GLN A 341 -7.14 -7.06 -16.37
C GLN A 341 -6.89 -7.76 -15.02
N LEU A 342 -6.67 -6.97 -13.97
CA LEU A 342 -6.41 -7.46 -12.61
C LEU A 342 -7.65 -7.47 -11.73
N GLY A 343 -8.72 -6.79 -12.15
CA GLY A 343 -9.98 -6.66 -11.41
C GLY A 343 -10.56 -5.24 -11.52
N PRO A 344 -11.66 -4.96 -10.80
CA PRO A 344 -12.44 -3.72 -10.96
C PRO A 344 -11.89 -2.52 -10.17
N TYR A 345 -10.81 -2.68 -9.39
CA TYR A 345 -10.37 -1.67 -8.42
C TYR A 345 -9.35 -0.66 -8.97
N VAL A 346 -9.47 -0.29 -10.26
CA VAL A 346 -8.71 0.82 -10.83
C VAL A 346 -9.37 2.12 -10.40
N LEU A 347 -8.62 2.96 -9.68
CA LEU A 347 -9.13 4.24 -9.18
C LEU A 347 -9.15 5.30 -10.31
N PRO A 348 -9.93 6.40 -10.15
CA PRO A 348 -9.98 7.48 -11.14
C PRO A 348 -8.59 8.00 -11.52
N GLY A 349 -8.41 8.30 -12.80
CA GLY A 349 -7.13 8.79 -13.35
C GLY A 349 -6.16 7.69 -13.76
N ASN A 350 -6.67 6.48 -14.01
CA ASN A 350 -5.87 5.28 -14.31
C ASN A 350 -4.91 4.93 -13.17
N ASN A 351 -5.36 5.16 -11.95
CA ASN A 351 -4.58 4.91 -10.75
C ASN A 351 -4.69 3.43 -10.34
N TYR A 352 -3.59 2.69 -10.46
CA TYR A 352 -3.46 1.28 -10.12
C TYR A 352 -3.01 1.03 -8.67
N HIS A 353 -3.25 1.99 -7.79
CA HIS A 353 -2.86 1.94 -6.38
C HIS A 353 -3.16 0.60 -5.69
N VAL A 354 -4.38 0.05 -5.89
CA VAL A 354 -4.77 -1.23 -5.28
C VAL A 354 -3.87 -2.39 -5.76
N TYR A 355 -3.29 -2.26 -6.95
CA TYR A 355 -2.47 -3.29 -7.60
C TYR A 355 -0.97 -3.02 -7.54
N ASP A 356 -0.50 -2.04 -6.78
CA ASP A 356 0.92 -1.68 -6.67
C ASP A 356 1.83 -2.88 -6.34
N TYR A 357 1.40 -3.77 -5.45
CA TYR A 357 2.09 -5.02 -5.15
C TYR A 357 1.88 -6.07 -6.23
N ALA A 358 0.63 -6.26 -6.68
CA ALA A 358 0.28 -7.30 -7.63
C ALA A 358 1.03 -7.15 -8.96
N LEU A 359 1.17 -5.93 -9.47
CA LEU A 359 1.88 -5.62 -10.71
C LEU A 359 3.33 -6.12 -10.72
N PHE A 360 3.97 -6.17 -9.55
CA PHE A 360 5.41 -6.44 -9.42
C PHE A 360 5.74 -7.52 -8.38
N TRP A 361 4.80 -8.39 -8.06
CA TRP A 361 4.92 -9.35 -6.96
C TRP A 361 6.23 -10.15 -7.01
N ALA A 362 6.57 -10.72 -8.16
CA ALA A 362 7.78 -11.53 -8.31
C ALA A 362 9.07 -10.68 -8.31
N ASN A 363 9.00 -9.43 -8.78
CA ASN A 363 10.12 -8.48 -8.71
C ASN A 363 10.39 -8.05 -7.27
N ILE A 364 9.34 -7.78 -6.47
CA ILE A 364 9.47 -7.47 -5.04
C ILE A 364 10.12 -8.64 -4.30
N ARG A 365 9.69 -9.88 -4.59
CA ARG A 365 10.28 -11.08 -3.99
C ARG A 365 11.78 -11.20 -4.29
N ALA A 366 12.16 -11.01 -5.53
CA ALA A 366 13.56 -11.06 -5.97
C ALA A 366 14.39 -9.91 -5.38
N ASP A 367 13.82 -8.69 -5.35
CA ASP A 367 14.47 -7.50 -4.80
C ASP A 367 14.74 -7.64 -3.29
N ALA A 368 13.76 -8.08 -2.53
CA ALA A 368 13.91 -8.29 -1.09
C ALA A 368 15.00 -9.33 -0.75
N THR A 369 15.05 -10.43 -1.50
CA THR A 369 16.08 -11.46 -1.34
C THR A 369 17.46 -10.92 -1.69
N LYS A 370 17.58 -10.15 -2.78
CA LYS A 370 18.85 -9.56 -3.23
C LYS A 370 19.40 -8.58 -2.20
N ARG A 371 18.55 -7.65 -1.68
CA ARG A 371 18.97 -6.68 -0.67
C ARG A 371 19.35 -7.35 0.65
N LEU A 372 18.65 -8.42 1.03
CA LEU A 372 19.01 -9.22 2.20
C LEU A 372 20.39 -9.87 2.00
N THR A 373 20.67 -10.45 0.84
CA THR A 373 21.99 -11.03 0.54
C THR A 373 23.10 -10.00 0.68
N THR A 374 22.89 -8.79 0.14
CA THR A 374 23.86 -7.69 0.28
C THR A 374 24.01 -7.25 1.74
N PHE A 375 22.91 -7.16 2.50
CA PHE A 375 22.96 -6.80 3.92
C PHE A 375 23.79 -7.79 4.74
N LEU A 376 23.63 -9.08 4.49
CA LEU A 376 24.34 -10.15 5.20
C LEU A 376 25.83 -10.25 4.82
N ALA A 377 26.25 -9.61 3.72
CA ALA A 377 27.63 -9.57 3.27
C ALA A 377 28.41 -8.33 3.77
N GLN A 378 27.77 -7.42 4.48
CA GLN A 378 28.37 -6.23 5.11
C GLN A 378 28.90 -6.57 6.51
#